data_10a4cc935af496844dd13a874723f6ab
#
_entry.id   10a4cc935af496844dd13a874723f6ab
#
_cell.length_a   1.000
_cell.length_b   1.000
_cell.length_c   1.000
_cell.angle_alpha   90.00
_cell.angle_beta   90.00
_cell.angle_gamma   90.00
#
_symmetry.space_group_name_H-M   'P 1'
#
loop_
_entity.id
_entity.type
_entity.pdbx_description
1 polymer ?
#
loop_
_entity_poly.entity_id
_entity_poly.type
_entity_poly.pdbx_seq_one_letter_code
_entity_poly.pdbx_strand_id
1 'polypeptide(L)'
;VIAQSAPVARPVAAHPYAAHIAEASQRFGIPAAWIVAVLRAESAGDRRAVSSAGAMGLMQVMPDTWAGLRVRYRLGRDPYQPRDNILAGTAYLREMWDRYGNIVAMLAAYNAGPARYDEHRSTGRPLPTETRAYVATLAPILGGAAASEAPSRQSAPPPDWRDAPLFALRPSDSRAAAAPSSGTQTGDARATVPMRDPAATEPQDGSIFVARASVGDTP
;
A
#
# COMPACT_ATOMS: atom_id res chain seq x y z
N VAL A 1 -32.88 -28.77 35.65
CA VAL A 1 -31.70 -28.22 34.96
C VAL A 1 -32.14 -27.86 33.55
N ILE A 2 -32.36 -26.59 33.29
CA ILE A 2 -32.76 -26.07 31.97
C ILE A 2 -31.49 -25.68 31.26
N ALA A 3 -31.14 -26.46 30.21
CA ALA A 3 -30.04 -26.12 29.33
C ALA A 3 -30.42 -24.91 28.46
N GLN A 4 -29.78 -23.76 28.71
CA GLN A 4 -29.86 -22.60 27.83
C GLN A 4 -29.02 -22.86 26.58
N SER A 5 -29.71 -23.06 25.44
CA SER A 5 -29.06 -23.09 24.14
C SER A 5 -28.57 -21.68 23.83
N ALA A 6 -27.24 -21.53 23.70
CA ALA A 6 -26.62 -20.30 23.25
C ALA A 6 -27.11 -19.96 21.81
N PRO A 7 -27.40 -18.68 21.48
CA PRO A 7 -27.78 -18.30 20.15
C PRO A 7 -26.63 -18.58 19.18
N VAL A 8 -26.89 -19.43 18.18
CA VAL A 8 -25.98 -19.65 17.05
C VAL A 8 -25.87 -18.34 16.31
N ALA A 9 -24.71 -17.70 16.42
CA ALA A 9 -24.39 -16.48 15.64
C ALA A 9 -24.57 -16.80 14.16
N ARG A 10 -25.50 -16.09 13.48
CA ARG A 10 -25.63 -16.17 12.02
C ARG A 10 -24.26 -15.91 11.41
N PRO A 11 -23.79 -16.79 10.49
CA PRO A 11 -22.54 -16.51 9.78
C PRO A 11 -22.70 -15.19 9.03
N VAL A 12 -21.86 -14.21 9.33
CA VAL A 12 -21.70 -13.02 8.51
C VAL A 12 -21.41 -13.52 7.10
N ALA A 13 -22.23 -13.13 6.12
CA ALA A 13 -22.09 -13.60 4.74
C ALA A 13 -20.64 -13.34 4.32
N ALA A 14 -19.87 -14.40 4.08
CA ALA A 14 -18.47 -14.29 3.73
C ALA A 14 -18.37 -13.48 2.42
N HIS A 15 -17.46 -12.53 2.35
CA HIS A 15 -17.22 -11.74 1.15
C HIS A 15 -16.97 -12.69 -0.04
N PRO A 16 -17.60 -12.50 -1.22
CA PRO A 16 -17.50 -13.45 -2.32
C PRO A 16 -16.08 -13.74 -2.79
N TYR A 17 -15.15 -12.84 -2.51
CA TYR A 17 -13.72 -12.97 -2.83
C TYR A 17 -12.82 -13.16 -1.59
N ALA A 18 -13.37 -13.60 -0.47
CA ALA A 18 -12.63 -13.70 0.81
C ALA A 18 -11.32 -14.48 0.70
N ALA A 19 -11.32 -15.62 -0.01
CA ALA A 19 -10.11 -16.43 -0.19
C ALA A 19 -9.03 -15.69 -1.00
N HIS A 20 -9.40 -14.98 -2.06
CA HIS A 20 -8.47 -14.21 -2.89
C HIS A 20 -7.92 -12.97 -2.15
N ILE A 21 -8.75 -12.34 -1.32
CA ILE A 21 -8.35 -11.23 -0.45
C ILE A 21 -7.36 -11.72 0.61
N ALA A 22 -7.63 -12.87 1.23
CA ALA A 22 -6.72 -13.45 2.21
C ALA A 22 -5.36 -13.81 1.60
N GLU A 23 -5.35 -14.43 0.41
CA GLU A 23 -4.12 -14.71 -0.36
C GLU A 23 -3.34 -13.44 -0.66
N ALA A 24 -4.01 -12.40 -1.17
CA ALA A 24 -3.39 -11.12 -1.51
C ALA A 24 -2.83 -10.41 -0.27
N SER A 25 -3.58 -10.42 0.84
CA SER A 25 -3.15 -9.88 2.12
C SER A 25 -1.87 -10.55 2.63
N GLN A 26 -1.84 -11.87 2.64
CA GLN A 26 -0.67 -12.64 3.07
C GLN A 26 0.55 -12.39 2.16
N ARG A 27 0.32 -12.38 0.84
CA ARG A 27 1.39 -12.26 -0.15
C ARG A 27 2.05 -10.89 -0.15
N PHE A 28 1.28 -9.82 0.04
CA PHE A 28 1.75 -8.45 -0.08
C PHE A 28 1.81 -7.69 1.24
N GLY A 29 1.39 -8.30 2.36
CA GLY A 29 1.42 -7.66 3.67
C GLY A 29 0.50 -6.42 3.78
N ILE A 30 -0.57 -6.39 2.98
CA ILE A 30 -1.62 -5.36 3.07
C ILE A 30 -2.79 -5.91 3.89
N PRO A 31 -3.29 -5.21 4.90
CA PRO A 31 -4.43 -5.67 5.69
C PRO A 31 -5.65 -6.03 4.81
N ALA A 32 -6.29 -7.16 5.08
CA ALA A 32 -7.46 -7.61 4.31
C ALA A 32 -8.58 -6.57 4.28
N ALA A 33 -8.78 -5.86 5.41
CA ALA A 33 -9.75 -4.78 5.51
C ALA A 33 -9.47 -3.62 4.53
N TRP A 34 -8.20 -3.30 4.27
CA TRP A 34 -7.81 -2.29 3.29
C TRP A 34 -8.15 -2.73 1.86
N ILE A 35 -7.86 -4.00 1.54
CA ILE A 35 -8.16 -4.57 0.22
C ILE A 35 -9.67 -4.53 -0.03
N VAL A 36 -10.49 -4.90 0.95
CA VAL A 36 -11.96 -4.83 0.86
C VAL A 36 -12.45 -3.41 0.65
N ALA A 37 -11.92 -2.44 1.40
CA ALA A 37 -12.33 -1.04 1.30
C ALA A 37 -11.99 -0.45 -0.07
N VAL A 38 -10.78 -0.69 -0.56
CA VAL A 38 -10.34 -0.25 -1.90
C VAL A 38 -11.18 -0.92 -2.99
N LEU A 39 -11.34 -2.25 -2.97
CA LEU A 39 -12.16 -2.99 -3.93
C LEU A 39 -13.59 -2.44 -4.01
N ARG A 40 -14.20 -2.12 -2.87
CA ARG A 40 -15.54 -1.51 -2.84
C ARG A 40 -15.56 -0.14 -3.49
N ALA A 41 -14.57 0.69 -3.23
CA ALA A 41 -14.47 2.02 -3.80
C ALA A 41 -14.25 1.97 -5.33
N GLU A 42 -13.43 1.02 -5.81
CA GLU A 42 -13.07 0.90 -7.21
C GLU A 42 -14.21 0.37 -8.10
N SER A 43 -14.88 -0.69 -7.68
CA SER A 43 -15.84 -1.39 -8.55
C SER A 43 -17.17 -1.72 -7.91
N ALA A 44 -17.36 -1.42 -6.62
CA ALA A 44 -18.47 -1.93 -5.82
C ALA A 44 -18.62 -3.47 -5.88
N GLY A 45 -17.55 -4.19 -6.23
CA GLY A 45 -17.51 -5.64 -6.34
C GLY A 45 -17.83 -6.17 -7.75
N ASP A 46 -17.98 -5.31 -8.74
CA ASP A 46 -18.16 -5.74 -10.14
C ASP A 46 -16.83 -6.17 -10.75
N ARG A 47 -16.70 -7.48 -10.99
CA ARG A 47 -15.48 -8.06 -11.59
C ARG A 47 -15.24 -7.65 -13.04
N ARG A 48 -16.26 -7.14 -13.74
CA ARG A 48 -16.19 -6.72 -15.14
C ARG A 48 -16.21 -5.21 -15.31
N ALA A 49 -16.12 -4.46 -14.21
CA ALA A 49 -16.08 -3.01 -14.27
C ALA A 49 -14.97 -2.52 -15.21
N VAL A 50 -15.31 -1.54 -16.04
CA VAL A 50 -14.36 -0.82 -16.91
C VAL A 50 -14.63 0.66 -16.75
N SER A 51 -13.62 1.45 -16.39
CA SER A 51 -13.77 2.90 -16.30
C SER A 51 -13.72 3.55 -17.69
N SER A 52 -14.10 4.81 -17.78
CA SER A 52 -13.96 5.61 -19.01
C SER A 52 -12.50 5.75 -19.45
N ALA A 53 -11.55 5.67 -18.52
CA ALA A 53 -10.12 5.68 -18.79
C ALA A 53 -9.54 4.29 -19.10
N GLY A 54 -10.38 3.22 -19.08
CA GLY A 54 -9.95 1.86 -19.38
C GLY A 54 -9.41 1.07 -18.20
N ALA A 55 -9.57 1.53 -16.96
CA ALA A 55 -9.23 0.74 -15.77
C ALA A 55 -10.13 -0.50 -15.67
N MET A 56 -9.57 -1.64 -15.23
CA MET A 56 -10.17 -2.96 -15.40
C MET A 56 -10.41 -3.69 -14.08
N GLY A 57 -11.60 -4.27 -13.94
CA GLY A 57 -11.96 -5.28 -12.96
C GLY A 57 -12.14 -4.75 -11.53
N LEU A 58 -12.08 -5.67 -10.56
CA LEU A 58 -12.40 -5.41 -9.15
C LEU A 58 -11.60 -4.29 -8.51
N MET A 59 -10.32 -4.19 -8.83
CA MET A 59 -9.38 -3.22 -8.27
C MET A 59 -9.01 -2.10 -9.25
N GLN A 60 -9.73 -1.99 -10.38
CA GLN A 60 -9.56 -0.95 -11.41
C GLN A 60 -8.11 -0.70 -11.79
N VAL A 61 -7.43 -1.76 -12.22
CA VAL A 61 -6.03 -1.70 -12.64
C VAL A 61 -5.95 -1.21 -14.10
N MET A 62 -5.15 -0.18 -14.35
CA MET A 62 -4.91 0.33 -15.69
C MET A 62 -4.19 -0.70 -16.58
N PRO A 63 -4.43 -0.72 -17.91
CA PRO A 63 -3.85 -1.70 -18.83
C PRO A 63 -2.33 -1.81 -18.75
N ASP A 64 -1.61 -0.70 -18.74
CA ASP A 64 -0.14 -0.69 -18.68
C ASP A 64 0.37 -1.18 -17.32
N THR A 65 -0.31 -0.76 -16.24
CA THR A 65 -0.03 -1.24 -14.89
C THR A 65 -0.25 -2.76 -14.79
N TRP A 66 -1.37 -3.25 -15.35
CA TRP A 66 -1.66 -4.67 -15.44
C TRP A 66 -0.58 -5.43 -16.19
N ALA A 67 -0.17 -4.94 -17.37
CA ALA A 67 0.88 -5.57 -18.18
C ALA A 67 2.20 -5.73 -17.41
N GLY A 68 2.61 -4.71 -16.67
CA GLY A 68 3.79 -4.77 -15.81
C GLY A 68 3.64 -5.73 -14.62
N LEU A 69 2.52 -5.61 -13.90
CA LEU A 69 2.28 -6.41 -12.70
C LEU A 69 2.12 -7.90 -13.00
N ARG A 70 1.38 -8.25 -14.11
CA ARG A 70 1.19 -9.65 -14.47
C ARG A 70 2.50 -10.38 -14.74
N VAL A 71 3.46 -9.72 -15.35
CA VAL A 71 4.79 -10.30 -15.60
C VAL A 71 5.57 -10.42 -14.29
N ARG A 72 5.64 -9.35 -13.52
CA ARG A 72 6.40 -9.29 -12.25
C ARG A 72 5.90 -10.30 -11.23
N TYR A 73 4.59 -10.45 -11.11
CA TYR A 73 3.98 -11.33 -10.10
C TYR A 73 3.45 -12.65 -10.66
N ARG A 74 3.73 -12.96 -11.94
CA ARG A 74 3.34 -14.21 -12.63
C ARG A 74 1.83 -14.45 -12.58
N LEU A 75 1.05 -13.41 -12.88
CA LEU A 75 -0.41 -13.50 -12.94
C LEU A 75 -0.86 -14.03 -14.31
N GLY A 76 -2.13 -14.44 -14.41
CA GLY A 76 -2.73 -14.92 -15.64
C GLY A 76 -2.79 -13.87 -16.74
N ARG A 77 -3.53 -14.17 -17.82
CA ARG A 77 -3.66 -13.27 -18.98
C ARG A 77 -4.91 -12.41 -18.92
N ASP A 78 -5.92 -12.86 -18.19
CA ASP A 78 -7.23 -12.20 -18.12
C ASP A 78 -7.26 -11.24 -16.91
N PRO A 79 -7.32 -9.90 -17.13
CA PRO A 79 -7.41 -8.92 -16.06
C PRO A 79 -8.73 -8.96 -15.30
N TYR A 80 -9.76 -9.66 -15.79
CA TYR A 80 -11.05 -9.79 -15.14
C TYR A 80 -11.18 -11.06 -14.28
N GLN A 81 -10.13 -11.89 -14.23
CA GLN A 81 -10.07 -12.98 -13.27
C GLN A 81 -9.97 -12.45 -11.85
N PRO A 82 -10.97 -12.75 -10.96
CA PRO A 82 -11.03 -12.12 -9.64
C PRO A 82 -9.74 -12.25 -8.83
N ARG A 83 -9.17 -13.46 -8.79
CA ARG A 83 -7.93 -13.72 -8.06
C ARG A 83 -6.78 -12.84 -8.56
N ASP A 84 -6.55 -12.85 -9.85
CA ASP A 84 -5.40 -12.17 -10.44
C ASP A 84 -5.55 -10.64 -10.41
N ASN A 85 -6.79 -10.14 -10.58
CA ASN A 85 -7.06 -8.71 -10.47
C ASN A 85 -6.87 -8.21 -9.02
N ILE A 86 -7.34 -8.96 -8.02
CA ILE A 86 -7.14 -8.63 -6.60
C ILE A 86 -5.65 -8.67 -6.25
N LEU A 87 -4.91 -9.69 -6.72
CA LEU A 87 -3.46 -9.76 -6.52
C LEU A 87 -2.74 -8.57 -7.16
N ALA A 88 -3.09 -8.21 -8.40
CA ALA A 88 -2.49 -7.06 -9.09
C ALA A 88 -2.75 -5.74 -8.36
N GLY A 89 -4.02 -5.45 -8.04
CA GLY A 89 -4.37 -4.22 -7.31
C GLY A 89 -3.73 -4.14 -5.93
N THR A 90 -3.68 -5.26 -5.20
CA THR A 90 -3.02 -5.30 -3.89
C THR A 90 -1.51 -5.14 -4.01
N ALA A 91 -0.87 -5.72 -5.02
CA ALA A 91 0.55 -5.50 -5.31
C ALA A 91 0.84 -4.02 -5.60
N TYR A 92 0.00 -3.37 -6.42
CA TYR A 92 0.13 -1.95 -6.72
C TYR A 92 -0.09 -1.08 -5.49
N LEU A 93 -1.07 -1.42 -4.64
CA LEU A 93 -1.29 -0.74 -3.36
C LEU A 93 -0.04 -0.86 -2.46
N ARG A 94 0.59 -2.04 -2.44
CA ARG A 94 1.84 -2.27 -1.72
C ARG A 94 2.99 -1.44 -2.26
N GLU A 95 3.16 -1.36 -3.58
CA GLU A 95 4.18 -0.51 -4.20
C GLU A 95 4.00 0.97 -3.83
N MET A 96 2.76 1.46 -3.77
CA MET A 96 2.47 2.82 -3.32
C MET A 96 2.74 3.02 -1.83
N TRP A 97 2.40 2.02 -1.01
CA TRP A 97 2.73 2.05 0.42
C TRP A 97 4.24 2.11 0.67
N ASP A 98 5.01 1.26 0.00
CA ASP A 98 6.47 1.22 0.14
C ASP A 98 7.13 2.53 -0.30
N ARG A 99 6.58 3.16 -1.34
CA ARG A 99 7.12 4.40 -1.89
C ARG A 99 6.82 5.62 -1.02
N TYR A 100 5.64 5.69 -0.40
CA TYR A 100 5.16 6.91 0.24
C TYR A 100 4.99 6.83 1.75
N GLY A 101 4.87 5.65 2.34
CA GLY A 101 4.93 5.40 3.77
C GLY A 101 3.73 5.87 4.59
N ASN A 102 2.65 6.36 3.96
CA ASN A 102 1.43 6.77 4.67
C ASN A 102 0.16 6.52 3.83
N ILE A 103 -0.97 6.36 4.52
CA ILE A 103 -2.26 5.99 3.92
C ILE A 103 -2.73 7.03 2.89
N VAL A 104 -2.66 8.31 3.23
CA VAL A 104 -3.15 9.40 2.37
C VAL A 104 -2.38 9.44 1.06
N ALA A 105 -1.05 9.39 1.14
CA ALA A 105 -0.17 9.40 -0.02
C ALA A 105 -0.31 8.12 -0.87
N MET A 106 -0.41 6.97 -0.23
CA MET A 106 -0.64 5.68 -0.90
C MET A 106 -1.95 5.71 -1.70
N LEU A 107 -3.05 6.14 -1.09
CA LEU A 107 -4.36 6.23 -1.76
C LEU A 107 -4.35 7.25 -2.90
N ALA A 108 -3.74 8.40 -2.69
CA ALA A 108 -3.64 9.45 -3.71
C ALA A 108 -2.82 8.97 -4.91
N ALA A 109 -1.68 8.31 -4.67
CA ALA A 109 -0.83 7.77 -5.72
C ALA A 109 -1.45 6.55 -6.42
N TYR A 110 -2.19 5.71 -5.68
CA TYR A 110 -2.94 4.60 -6.27
C TYR A 110 -3.97 5.11 -7.29
N ASN A 111 -4.75 6.13 -6.91
CA ASN A 111 -5.86 6.64 -7.69
C ASN A 111 -5.42 7.58 -8.82
N ALA A 112 -4.57 8.58 -8.54
CA ALA A 112 -4.13 9.57 -9.53
C ALA A 112 -2.94 9.10 -10.38
N GLY A 113 -2.27 8.03 -9.97
CA GLY A 113 -0.98 7.61 -10.49
C GLY A 113 0.20 8.26 -9.75
N PRO A 114 1.33 7.54 -9.60
CA PRO A 114 2.49 8.02 -8.85
C PRO A 114 3.12 9.28 -9.45
N ALA A 115 3.18 9.41 -10.77
CA ALA A 115 3.75 10.60 -11.42
C ALA A 115 2.98 11.87 -11.07
N ARG A 116 1.64 11.84 -11.13
CA ARG A 116 0.79 12.98 -10.79
C ARG A 116 0.84 13.31 -9.29
N TYR A 117 0.96 12.29 -8.44
CA TYR A 117 1.15 12.52 -7.03
C TYR A 117 2.51 13.14 -6.71
N ASP A 118 3.59 12.71 -7.38
CA ASP A 118 4.91 13.31 -7.25
C ASP A 118 4.96 14.76 -7.76
N GLU A 119 4.28 15.07 -8.86
CA GLU A 119 4.09 16.44 -9.34
C GLU A 119 3.38 17.30 -8.27
N HIS A 120 2.27 16.78 -7.71
CA HIS A 120 1.59 17.46 -6.61
C HIS A 120 2.52 17.76 -5.43
N ARG A 121 3.34 16.81 -5.03
CA ARG A 121 4.29 16.99 -3.91
C ARG A 121 5.38 18.03 -4.21
N SER A 122 5.86 18.07 -5.44
CA SER A 122 6.99 18.94 -5.83
C SER A 122 6.56 20.36 -6.17
N THR A 123 5.38 20.53 -6.77
CA THR A 123 4.92 21.82 -7.28
C THR A 123 3.78 22.45 -6.49
N GLY A 124 3.10 21.67 -5.62
CA GLY A 124 1.87 22.11 -4.96
C GLY A 124 0.63 22.10 -5.86
N ARG A 125 0.73 21.66 -7.13
CA ARG A 125 -0.42 21.56 -8.03
C ARG A 125 -1.52 20.70 -7.39
N PRO A 126 -2.79 21.15 -7.34
CA PRO A 126 -3.84 20.39 -6.71
C PRO A 126 -4.08 19.03 -7.39
N LEU A 127 -4.30 18.00 -6.59
CA LEU A 127 -4.78 16.71 -7.12
C LEU A 127 -6.20 16.86 -7.70
N PRO A 128 -6.58 16.00 -8.66
CA PRO A 128 -7.94 15.96 -9.18
C PRO A 128 -8.98 15.88 -8.06
N THR A 129 -10.14 16.50 -8.29
CA THR A 129 -11.23 16.52 -7.29
C THR A 129 -11.66 15.11 -6.90
N GLU A 130 -11.71 14.21 -7.88
CA GLU A 130 -12.02 12.79 -7.68
C GLU A 130 -11.02 12.10 -6.76
N THR A 131 -9.72 12.32 -6.98
CA THR A 131 -8.67 11.75 -6.13
C THR A 131 -8.78 12.30 -4.70
N ARG A 132 -9.07 13.58 -4.53
CA ARG A 132 -9.27 14.17 -3.19
C ARG A 132 -10.47 13.57 -2.48
N ALA A 133 -11.59 13.37 -3.19
CA ALA A 133 -12.78 12.72 -2.63
C ALA A 133 -12.51 11.25 -2.28
N TYR A 134 -11.81 10.53 -3.15
CA TYR A 134 -11.37 9.15 -2.90
C TYR A 134 -10.57 9.02 -1.61
N VAL A 135 -9.55 9.85 -1.46
CA VAL A 135 -8.71 9.88 -0.25
C VAL A 135 -9.53 10.25 0.99
N ALA A 136 -10.37 11.30 0.90
CA ALA A 136 -11.20 11.73 2.02
C ALA A 136 -12.16 10.63 2.51
N THR A 137 -12.66 9.80 1.60
CA THR A 137 -13.54 8.68 1.92
C THR A 137 -12.79 7.50 2.54
N LEU A 138 -11.64 7.13 1.97
CA LEU A 138 -10.96 5.88 2.35
C LEU A 138 -9.95 6.04 3.49
N ALA A 139 -9.27 7.16 3.60
CA ALA A 139 -8.22 7.32 4.60
C ALA A 139 -8.70 7.11 6.05
N PRO A 140 -9.89 7.59 6.47
CA PRO A 140 -10.41 7.29 7.81
C PRO A 140 -10.71 5.81 8.02
N ILE A 141 -11.23 5.13 6.98
CA ILE A 141 -11.56 3.70 7.04
C ILE A 141 -10.30 2.86 7.21
N LEU A 142 -9.28 3.15 6.41
CA LEU A 142 -8.01 2.42 6.46
C LEU A 142 -7.25 2.71 7.76
N GLY A 143 -7.27 3.95 8.24
CA GLY A 143 -6.66 4.34 9.51
C GLY A 143 -7.30 3.64 10.71
N GLY A 144 -8.63 3.56 10.75
CA GLY A 144 -9.38 2.85 11.78
C GLY A 144 -9.12 1.32 11.73
N ALA A 145 -9.07 0.73 10.54
CA ALA A 145 -8.77 -0.68 10.38
C ALA A 145 -7.35 -1.03 10.84
N ALA A 146 -6.35 -0.21 10.53
CA ALA A 146 -4.98 -0.40 10.98
C ALA A 146 -4.86 -0.38 12.51
N ALA A 147 -5.61 0.50 13.18
CA ALA A 147 -5.64 0.57 14.64
C ALA A 147 -6.30 -0.66 15.26
N SER A 148 -7.27 -1.28 14.58
CA SER A 148 -7.98 -2.49 15.05
C SER A 148 -7.18 -3.77 14.85
N GLU A 149 -6.34 -3.85 13.81
CA GLU A 149 -5.47 -5.01 13.53
C GLU A 149 -4.12 -4.94 14.27
N ALA A 150 -3.76 -3.78 14.82
CA ALA A 150 -2.60 -3.69 15.69
C ALA A 150 -2.85 -4.60 16.89
N PRO A 151 -1.99 -5.62 17.19
CA PRO A 151 -2.11 -6.36 18.41
C PRO A 151 -2.10 -5.35 19.54
N SER A 152 -3.09 -5.45 20.44
CA SER A 152 -3.14 -4.63 21.65
C SER A 152 -1.81 -4.83 22.36
N ARG A 153 -0.83 -3.98 22.10
CA ARG A 153 0.31 -3.82 22.98
C ARG A 153 -0.32 -3.30 24.26
N GLN A 154 -0.69 -4.24 25.13
CA GLN A 154 -0.75 -3.88 26.52
C GLN A 154 0.58 -3.20 26.78
N SER A 155 0.54 -1.89 26.93
CA SER A 155 1.68 -1.13 27.39
C SER A 155 2.08 -1.81 28.68
N ALA A 156 3.17 -2.58 28.64
CA ALA A 156 3.78 -3.02 29.88
C ALA A 156 3.93 -1.77 30.73
N PRO A 157 3.49 -1.79 31.98
CA PRO A 157 3.69 -0.65 32.86
C PRO A 157 5.16 -0.25 32.75
N PRO A 158 5.47 1.04 32.69
CA PRO A 158 6.86 1.48 32.59
C PRO A 158 7.66 0.75 33.69
N PRO A 159 8.84 0.19 33.35
CA PRO A 159 9.62 -0.54 34.32
C PRO A 159 9.82 0.37 35.55
N ASP A 160 9.47 -0.14 36.73
CA ASP A 160 9.64 0.63 37.96
C ASP A 160 11.15 0.89 38.11
N TRP A 161 11.54 2.17 38.19
CA TRP A 161 12.95 2.54 38.38
C TRP A 161 13.57 1.91 39.62
N ARG A 162 12.73 1.42 40.56
CA ARG A 162 13.15 0.69 41.77
C ARG A 162 13.69 -0.71 41.48
N ASP A 163 13.32 -1.30 40.34
CA ASP A 163 13.77 -2.64 39.91
C ASP A 163 14.96 -2.56 38.93
N ALA A 164 15.44 -1.35 38.59
CA ALA A 164 16.61 -1.18 37.77
C ALA A 164 17.87 -1.58 38.60
N PRO A 165 18.72 -2.51 38.09
CA PRO A 165 19.97 -2.86 38.77
C PRO A 165 20.92 -1.67 38.78
N LEU A 166 21.05 -1.00 39.90
CA LEU A 166 21.87 0.20 40.09
C LEU A 166 23.38 -0.02 40.09
N PHE A 167 23.82 -1.28 39.86
CA PHE A 167 25.25 -1.60 39.84
C PHE A 167 25.63 -2.32 38.55
N ALA A 168 26.04 -1.56 37.55
CA ALA A 168 26.88 -2.08 36.51
C ALA A 168 28.30 -2.24 37.10
N LEU A 169 28.69 -3.46 37.45
CA LEU A 169 30.06 -3.78 37.75
C LEU A 169 30.94 -3.48 36.53
N ARG A 170 31.83 -2.49 36.66
CA ARG A 170 32.91 -2.26 35.71
C ARG A 170 33.83 -3.47 35.76
N PRO A 171 34.16 -4.14 34.65
CA PRO A 171 35.33 -5.00 34.58
C PRO A 171 36.57 -4.11 34.58
N SER A 172 37.44 -4.39 35.54
CA SER A 172 38.76 -3.75 35.73
C SER A 172 39.69 -4.06 34.57
N ASP A 173 40.46 -3.08 34.20
CA ASP A 173 41.57 -3.08 33.27
C ASP A 173 42.48 -4.31 33.27
N SER A 174 42.86 -4.77 32.10
CA SER A 174 44.15 -5.39 31.85
C SER A 174 44.72 -4.89 30.50
N ARG A 175 45.60 -4.03 30.66
CA ARG A 175 46.72 -3.49 29.93
C ARG A 175 47.41 -4.48 28.98
N ALA A 176 47.57 -4.11 27.70
CA ALA A 176 48.81 -4.33 26.96
C ALA A 176 48.91 -3.38 25.76
N ALA A 177 49.99 -2.69 25.72
CA ALA A 177 50.39 -1.72 24.71
C ALA A 177 50.94 -2.40 23.46
N ALA A 178 50.75 -1.81 22.29
CA ALA A 178 51.73 -1.66 21.21
C ALA A 178 51.21 -0.75 20.09
N ALA A 179 51.88 0.32 19.80
CA ALA A 179 51.83 1.13 18.59
C ALA A 179 53.15 0.88 17.79
N PRO A 180 53.39 1.53 16.64
CA PRO A 180 52.58 1.85 15.49
C PRO A 180 53.28 1.40 14.16
N SER A 181 52.61 1.48 13.01
CA SER A 181 53.35 1.53 11.73
C SER A 181 52.54 2.33 10.69
N SER A 182 53.20 3.34 10.22
CA SER A 182 52.90 4.23 9.11
C SER A 182 52.84 3.51 7.77
N GLY A 183 52.02 3.99 6.86
CA GLY A 183 52.01 3.56 5.46
C GLY A 183 51.14 4.47 4.60
N THR A 184 51.78 5.53 4.10
CA THR A 184 51.30 6.40 3.02
C THR A 184 51.19 5.62 1.71
N GLN A 185 50.13 5.78 0.95
CA GLN A 185 50.20 5.91 -0.53
C GLN A 185 48.91 6.45 -1.16
N THR A 186 49.14 7.48 -1.90
CA THR A 186 48.39 8.19 -2.94
C THR A 186 47.91 7.29 -4.08
N GLY A 187 46.74 7.66 -4.67
CA GLY A 187 46.32 7.08 -5.96
C GLY A 187 45.01 7.69 -6.44
N ASP A 188 45.10 8.77 -7.23
CA ASP A 188 44.06 9.32 -8.10
C ASP A 188 43.48 8.29 -9.05
N ALA A 189 42.17 8.28 -9.19
CA ALA A 189 41.51 7.86 -10.46
C ALA A 189 40.11 8.47 -10.55
N ARG A 190 40.01 9.52 -11.29
CA ARG A 190 38.84 10.22 -11.78
C ARG A 190 38.17 9.38 -12.88
N ALA A 191 36.95 8.85 -12.66
CA ALA A 191 36.13 8.26 -13.70
C ALA A 191 34.91 9.14 -13.95
N THR A 192 34.91 9.79 -15.09
CA THR A 192 33.82 10.53 -15.71
C THR A 192 32.75 9.55 -16.24
N VAL A 193 31.50 9.75 -15.85
CA VAL A 193 30.33 9.05 -16.40
C VAL A 193 29.60 10.01 -17.36
N PRO A 194 29.25 9.59 -18.60
CA PRO A 194 28.59 10.47 -19.55
C PRO A 194 27.10 10.60 -19.23
N MET A 195 26.65 11.84 -19.27
CA MET A 195 25.27 12.31 -19.20
C MET A 195 24.51 11.82 -20.45
N ARG A 196 23.38 11.16 -20.26
CA ARG A 196 22.47 10.78 -21.33
C ARG A 196 21.12 11.45 -21.07
N ASP A 197 20.73 12.34 -21.95
CA ASP A 197 19.42 13.01 -21.96
C ASP A 197 18.31 12.00 -22.22
N PRO A 198 17.21 12.02 -21.44
CA PRO A 198 15.97 11.36 -21.85
C PRO A 198 15.04 12.38 -22.51
N ALA A 199 14.76 12.15 -23.78
CA ALA A 199 13.70 12.83 -24.52
C ALA A 199 12.35 12.64 -23.81
N ALA A 200 11.66 13.76 -23.64
CA ALA A 200 10.34 13.86 -23.06
C ALA A 200 9.31 13.10 -23.90
N THR A 201 8.62 12.17 -23.29
CA THR A 201 7.33 11.66 -23.78
C THR A 201 6.28 12.12 -22.79
N GLU A 202 5.39 13.00 -23.23
CA GLU A 202 4.27 13.50 -22.43
C GLU A 202 3.33 12.36 -22.04
N PRO A 203 2.93 12.24 -20.75
CA PRO A 203 1.90 11.28 -20.34
C PRO A 203 0.51 11.84 -20.62
N GLN A 204 -0.29 11.04 -21.32
CA GLN A 204 -1.70 11.32 -21.59
C GLN A 204 -2.52 11.36 -20.29
N ASP A 205 -3.40 12.35 -20.21
CA ASP A 205 -4.37 12.60 -19.15
C ASP A 205 -5.41 11.47 -19.09
N GLY A 206 -5.26 10.53 -18.14
CA GLY A 206 -6.19 9.44 -17.88
C GLY A 206 -6.69 9.44 -16.44
N SER A 207 -7.81 10.11 -16.18
CA SER A 207 -8.53 10.02 -14.91
C SER A 207 -9.28 8.68 -14.79
N ILE A 208 -9.21 8.02 -13.64
CA ILE A 208 -9.62 6.62 -13.41
C ILE A 208 -11.10 6.48 -13.01
N PHE A 209 -11.87 7.56 -12.83
CA PHE A 209 -13.24 7.46 -12.33
C PHE A 209 -14.32 7.42 -13.40
N VAL A 210 -15.26 6.45 -13.23
CA VAL A 210 -16.55 6.42 -13.90
C VAL A 210 -17.49 7.37 -13.17
N ALA A 211 -17.88 8.46 -13.83
CA ALA A 211 -19.07 9.19 -13.39
C ALA A 211 -20.28 8.25 -13.52
N ARG A 212 -20.92 7.90 -12.41
CA ARG A 212 -22.20 7.22 -12.43
C ARG A 212 -23.18 8.14 -13.15
N ALA A 213 -23.60 7.78 -14.35
CA ALA A 213 -24.74 8.41 -15.00
C ALA A 213 -25.96 8.19 -14.10
N SER A 214 -26.46 9.26 -13.51
CA SER A 214 -27.78 9.29 -12.91
C SER A 214 -28.77 9.02 -14.04
N VAL A 215 -29.45 7.89 -13.98
CA VAL A 215 -30.62 7.66 -14.83
C VAL A 215 -31.62 8.72 -14.43
N GLY A 216 -31.75 9.75 -15.27
CA GLY A 216 -32.78 10.76 -15.15
C GLY A 216 -34.11 10.11 -15.41
N ASP A 217 -34.98 10.17 -14.41
CA ASP A 217 -36.40 9.99 -14.54
C ASP A 217 -36.93 11.06 -15.50
N THR A 218 -37.54 10.66 -16.57
CA THR A 218 -38.28 11.57 -17.48
C THR A 218 -39.76 11.20 -17.43
N PRO A 219 -40.66 12.20 -17.33
CA PRO A 219 -42.09 12.04 -17.10
C PRO A 219 -42.86 11.33 -18.24
#